data_b5b2cff2553ff6f4c408534c8a9b1636
#
_entry.id   b5b2cff2553ff6f4c408534c8a9b1636
#
_cell.length_a   1.000
_cell.length_b   1.000
_cell.length_c   1.000
_cell.angle_alpha   90.00
_cell.angle_beta   90.00
_cell.angle_gamma   90.00
#
_symmetry.space_group_name_H-M   'P 1'
#
loop_
_entity.id
_entity.type
_entity.pdbx_description
1 polymer ?
#
loop_
_entity_poly.entity_id
_entity_poly.type
_entity_poly.pdbx_seq_one_letter_code
_entity_poly.pdbx_strand_id
1 'polypeptide(L)'
;MEKYRETDLRYLKSLANQYPTVAAAATEIINLQAILSLPKGTEHFITDIHGEYDQFQHVIRNGSGAIKRKIEEEFGNAISAGEKKAIATLIYYPEQKLEQVLKTEENMEDWYKVSLYRLIRICKSASSKYTRSKVRKALPKDFAYVIEELLTGRPDVSDQEAYYNEIIRSVIRTGRAPELVIAF
;
A
#
# COMPACT_ATOMS: atom_id res chain seq x y z
N MET A 1 -41.19 26.04 9.34
CA MET A 1 -39.84 25.86 9.89
C MET A 1 -39.88 24.62 10.77
N GLU A 2 -39.28 23.51 10.29
CA GLU A 2 -39.11 22.32 11.11
C GLU A 2 -38.20 22.64 12.30
N LYS A 3 -38.71 22.40 13.51
CA LYS A 3 -37.96 22.64 14.73
C LYS A 3 -37.00 21.46 14.93
N TYR A 4 -35.71 21.67 14.73
CA TYR A 4 -34.67 20.64 15.01
C TYR A 4 -34.80 20.14 16.44
N ARG A 5 -34.70 18.82 16.66
CA ARG A 5 -34.67 18.23 17.99
C ARG A 5 -33.38 18.60 18.72
N GLU A 6 -33.35 18.55 20.03
CA GLU A 6 -32.15 18.90 20.84
C GLU A 6 -30.93 18.01 20.49
N THR A 7 -31.18 16.74 20.19
CA THR A 7 -30.15 15.79 19.72
C THR A 7 -29.56 16.22 18.39
N ASP A 8 -30.37 16.72 17.46
CA ASP A 8 -29.93 17.19 16.15
C ASP A 8 -29.06 18.43 16.29
N LEU A 9 -29.43 19.34 17.21
CA LEU A 9 -28.67 20.57 17.50
C LEU A 9 -27.28 20.25 18.10
N ARG A 10 -27.16 19.25 18.98
CA ARG A 10 -25.88 18.82 19.52
C ARG A 10 -24.98 18.23 18.41
N TYR A 11 -25.55 17.43 17.54
CA TYR A 11 -24.83 16.85 16.40
C TYR A 11 -24.37 17.94 15.43
N LEU A 12 -25.26 18.88 15.07
CA LEU A 12 -24.93 20.00 14.19
C LEU A 12 -23.85 20.92 14.79
N LYS A 13 -23.84 21.15 16.11
CA LYS A 13 -22.76 21.88 16.80
C LYS A 13 -21.41 21.14 16.70
N SER A 14 -21.43 19.82 16.84
CA SER A 14 -20.21 19.02 16.67
C SER A 14 -19.65 19.11 15.25
N LEU A 15 -20.53 19.02 14.24
CA LEU A 15 -20.15 19.22 12.85
C LEU A 15 -19.62 20.64 12.57
N ALA A 16 -20.24 21.67 13.16
CA ALA A 16 -19.79 23.04 12.99
C ALA A 16 -18.40 23.30 13.57
N ASN A 17 -17.97 22.54 14.58
CA ASN A 17 -16.60 22.60 15.09
C ASN A 17 -15.59 21.99 14.10
N GLN A 18 -15.98 20.97 13.35
CA GLN A 18 -15.13 20.34 12.32
C GLN A 18 -15.14 21.14 11.01
N TYR A 19 -16.30 21.71 10.66
CA TYR A 19 -16.53 22.45 9.42
C TYR A 19 -17.08 23.83 9.74
N PRO A 20 -16.21 24.77 10.19
CA PRO A 20 -16.66 26.06 10.75
C PRO A 20 -17.26 27.02 9.71
N THR A 21 -17.13 26.70 8.41
CA THR A 21 -17.68 27.53 7.33
C THR A 21 -18.46 26.67 6.34
N VAL A 22 -19.39 27.30 5.63
CA VAL A 22 -20.13 26.65 4.53
C VAL A 22 -19.19 26.14 3.45
N ALA A 23 -18.13 26.87 3.15
CA ALA A 23 -17.12 26.46 2.19
C ALA A 23 -16.37 25.20 2.63
N ALA A 24 -15.99 25.10 3.91
CA ALA A 24 -15.34 23.91 4.46
C ALA A 24 -16.27 22.69 4.41
N ALA A 25 -17.54 22.86 4.78
CA ALA A 25 -18.53 21.80 4.70
C ALA A 25 -18.78 21.36 3.25
N ALA A 26 -18.89 22.30 2.31
CA ALA A 26 -19.10 22.00 0.90
C ALA A 26 -17.88 21.23 0.31
N THR A 27 -16.67 21.61 0.66
CA THR A 27 -15.44 20.90 0.24
C THR A 27 -15.45 19.45 0.74
N GLU A 28 -15.84 19.23 1.99
CA GLU A 28 -15.91 17.87 2.54
C GLU A 28 -17.03 17.05 1.89
N ILE A 29 -18.18 17.64 1.61
CA ILE A 29 -19.26 16.97 0.86
C ILE A 29 -18.78 16.52 -0.52
N ILE A 30 -18.06 17.38 -1.25
CA ILE A 30 -17.47 17.03 -2.55
C ILE A 30 -16.50 15.85 -2.40
N ASN A 31 -15.63 15.91 -1.39
CA ASN A 31 -14.67 14.82 -1.10
C ASN A 31 -15.38 13.49 -0.79
N LEU A 32 -16.38 13.51 0.10
CA LEU A 32 -17.12 12.32 0.49
C LEU A 32 -17.93 11.73 -0.68
N GLN A 33 -18.57 12.57 -1.49
CA GLN A 33 -19.29 12.12 -2.70
C GLN A 33 -18.34 11.47 -3.70
N ALA A 34 -17.15 12.03 -3.90
CA ALA A 34 -16.13 11.42 -4.76
C ALA A 34 -15.66 10.07 -4.20
N ILE A 35 -15.45 9.97 -2.89
CA ILE A 35 -15.06 8.71 -2.22
C ILE A 35 -16.12 7.61 -2.38
N LEU A 36 -17.40 7.95 -2.35
CA LEU A 36 -18.48 6.98 -2.57
C LEU A 36 -18.45 6.34 -3.96
N SER A 37 -17.83 6.99 -4.94
CA SER A 37 -17.66 6.49 -6.30
C SER A 37 -16.41 5.64 -6.49
N LEU A 38 -15.56 5.51 -5.46
CA LEU A 38 -14.38 4.64 -5.52
C LEU A 38 -14.77 3.16 -5.45
N PRO A 39 -14.01 2.28 -6.12
CA PRO A 39 -14.18 0.84 -5.98
C PRO A 39 -14.08 0.43 -4.50
N LYS A 40 -15.00 -0.42 -4.04
CA LYS A 40 -14.93 -0.95 -2.68
C LYS A 40 -13.70 -1.83 -2.51
N GLY A 41 -13.08 -1.76 -1.33
CA GLY A 41 -12.07 -2.72 -0.92
C GLY A 41 -12.66 -4.12 -0.77
N THR A 42 -11.79 -5.13 -0.76
CA THR A 42 -12.19 -6.50 -0.42
C THR A 42 -12.42 -6.57 1.09
N GLU A 43 -13.58 -7.06 1.50
CA GLU A 43 -13.91 -7.33 2.90
C GLU A 43 -13.73 -8.83 3.14
N HIS A 44 -13.06 -9.20 4.24
CA HIS A 44 -12.80 -10.57 4.63
C HIS A 44 -13.53 -10.87 5.94
N PHE A 45 -14.35 -11.91 5.95
CA PHE A 45 -15.07 -12.37 7.14
C PHE A 45 -14.40 -13.64 7.65
N ILE A 46 -13.96 -13.63 8.89
CA ILE A 46 -13.36 -14.77 9.57
C ILE A 46 -14.22 -15.06 10.82
N THR A 47 -14.77 -16.26 10.92
CA THR A 47 -15.76 -16.59 11.95
C THR A 47 -15.19 -17.42 13.08
N ASP A 48 -14.18 -18.24 12.81
CA ASP A 48 -13.74 -19.28 13.76
C ASP A 48 -12.22 -19.37 13.79
N ILE A 49 -11.62 -18.94 14.90
CA ILE A 49 -10.16 -18.80 15.02
C ILE A 49 -9.56 -19.93 15.86
N HIS A 50 -10.33 -20.52 16.80
CA HIS A 50 -9.94 -21.61 17.70
C HIS A 50 -8.61 -21.43 18.46
N GLY A 51 -8.10 -20.19 18.59
CA GLY A 51 -6.80 -19.92 19.20
C GLY A 51 -5.59 -20.27 18.31
N GLU A 52 -5.80 -20.62 17.04
CA GLU A 52 -4.77 -20.98 16.07
C GLU A 52 -4.10 -19.72 15.50
N TYR A 53 -3.18 -19.14 16.26
CA TYR A 53 -2.54 -17.87 15.94
C TYR A 53 -1.81 -17.87 14.59
N ASP A 54 -1.01 -18.89 14.32
CA ASP A 54 -0.19 -18.95 13.09
C ASP A 54 -1.06 -19.07 11.84
N GLN A 55 -2.12 -19.88 11.92
CA GLN A 55 -3.08 -20.03 10.84
C GLN A 55 -3.87 -18.73 10.63
N PHE A 56 -4.31 -18.09 11.70
CA PHE A 56 -4.99 -16.80 11.63
C PHE A 56 -4.11 -15.71 10.99
N GLN A 57 -2.87 -15.60 11.41
CA GLN A 57 -1.89 -14.68 10.82
C GLN A 57 -1.67 -14.97 9.34
N HIS A 58 -1.56 -16.25 8.96
CA HIS A 58 -1.41 -16.62 7.55
C HIS A 58 -2.62 -16.20 6.71
N VAL A 59 -3.84 -16.40 7.21
CA VAL A 59 -5.07 -16.01 6.51
C VAL A 59 -5.15 -14.50 6.33
N ILE A 60 -4.83 -13.71 7.36
CA ILE A 60 -4.80 -12.25 7.28
C ILE A 60 -3.77 -11.78 6.25
N ARG A 61 -2.55 -12.29 6.30
CA ARG A 61 -1.46 -11.93 5.38
C ARG A 61 -1.78 -12.33 3.93
N ASN A 62 -2.38 -13.50 3.74
CA ASN A 62 -2.74 -13.99 2.42
C ASN A 62 -3.88 -13.19 1.76
N GLY A 63 -4.73 -12.54 2.56
CA GLY A 63 -5.84 -11.73 2.04
C GLY A 63 -6.71 -12.49 1.04
N SER A 64 -7.02 -13.78 1.30
CA SER A 64 -7.79 -14.66 0.41
C SER A 64 -7.21 -14.77 -1.02
N GLY A 65 -5.89 -14.75 -1.14
CA GLY A 65 -5.18 -14.84 -2.42
C GLY A 65 -5.19 -13.56 -3.25
N ALA A 66 -5.60 -12.42 -2.66
CA ALA A 66 -5.64 -11.14 -3.38
C ALA A 66 -4.26 -10.75 -3.94
N ILE A 67 -3.18 -10.99 -3.19
CA ILE A 67 -1.81 -10.69 -3.62
C ILE A 67 -1.41 -11.55 -4.83
N LYS A 68 -1.69 -12.86 -4.79
CA LYS A 68 -1.38 -13.75 -5.93
C LYS A 68 -2.09 -13.30 -7.19
N ARG A 69 -3.36 -12.90 -7.08
CA ARG A 69 -4.11 -12.36 -8.21
C ARG A 69 -3.48 -11.06 -8.73
N LYS A 70 -3.08 -10.16 -7.85
CA LYS A 70 -2.40 -8.91 -8.24
C LYS A 70 -1.05 -9.15 -8.92
N ILE A 71 -0.28 -10.12 -8.46
CA ILE A 71 0.97 -10.53 -9.11
C ILE A 71 0.67 -11.08 -10.52
N GLU A 72 -0.37 -11.88 -10.68
CA GLU A 72 -0.77 -12.42 -11.98
C GLU A 72 -1.25 -11.32 -12.93
N GLU A 73 -2.10 -10.41 -12.46
CA GLU A 73 -2.58 -9.25 -13.22
C GLU A 73 -1.43 -8.35 -13.69
N GLU A 74 -0.41 -8.16 -12.84
CA GLU A 74 0.68 -7.21 -13.10
C GLU A 74 1.78 -7.78 -13.99
N PHE A 75 2.09 -9.06 -13.84
CA PHE A 75 3.24 -9.66 -14.51
C PHE A 75 2.87 -10.71 -15.57
N GLY A 76 1.68 -11.33 -15.49
CA GLY A 76 1.25 -12.34 -16.46
C GLY A 76 2.34 -13.35 -16.78
N ASN A 77 2.68 -13.48 -18.05
CA ASN A 77 3.73 -14.39 -18.53
C ASN A 77 5.15 -13.75 -18.56
N ALA A 78 5.29 -12.50 -18.10
CA ALA A 78 6.58 -11.80 -18.13
C ALA A 78 7.61 -12.35 -17.13
N ILE A 79 7.14 -13.05 -16.09
CA ILE A 79 7.98 -13.71 -15.09
C ILE A 79 7.51 -15.14 -14.86
N SER A 80 8.42 -16.00 -14.43
CA SER A 80 8.15 -17.42 -14.17
C SER A 80 7.23 -17.63 -12.96
N ALA A 81 6.59 -18.79 -12.89
CA ALA A 81 5.79 -19.20 -11.73
C ALA A 81 6.61 -19.24 -10.43
N GLY A 82 7.90 -19.60 -10.50
CA GLY A 82 8.83 -19.58 -9.37
C GLY A 82 9.06 -18.17 -8.84
N GLU A 83 9.27 -17.19 -9.73
CA GLU A 83 9.43 -15.79 -9.37
C GLU A 83 8.15 -15.20 -8.77
N LYS A 84 6.98 -15.50 -9.33
CA LYS A 84 5.69 -15.10 -8.77
C LYS A 84 5.51 -15.61 -7.33
N LYS A 85 5.87 -16.88 -7.10
CA LYS A 85 5.85 -17.49 -5.76
C LYS A 85 6.83 -16.80 -4.82
N ALA A 86 8.04 -16.48 -5.28
CA ALA A 86 9.05 -15.79 -4.49
C ALA A 86 8.59 -14.39 -4.07
N ILE A 87 7.98 -13.63 -4.98
CA ILE A 87 7.42 -12.31 -4.69
C ILE A 87 6.26 -12.42 -3.69
N ALA A 88 5.33 -13.37 -3.89
CA ALA A 88 4.24 -13.58 -2.95
C ALA A 88 4.77 -13.94 -1.55
N THR A 89 5.79 -14.78 -1.47
CA THR A 89 6.43 -15.12 -0.18
C THR A 89 7.09 -13.90 0.45
N LEU A 90 7.74 -13.05 -0.34
CA LEU A 90 8.35 -11.81 0.15
C LEU A 90 7.30 -10.87 0.74
N ILE A 91 6.13 -10.73 0.10
CA ILE A 91 5.05 -9.87 0.60
C ILE A 91 4.40 -10.45 1.87
N TYR A 92 4.21 -11.77 1.94
CA TYR A 92 3.56 -12.40 3.10
C TYR A 92 4.48 -12.52 4.30
N TYR A 93 5.77 -12.77 4.07
CA TYR A 93 6.77 -13.07 5.10
C TYR A 93 8.08 -12.35 4.79
N PRO A 94 8.10 -11.01 4.82
CA PRO A 94 9.24 -10.21 4.35
C PRO A 94 10.52 -10.49 5.14
N GLU A 95 10.44 -10.55 6.48
CA GLU A 95 11.61 -10.76 7.33
C GLU A 95 12.25 -12.14 7.09
N GLN A 96 11.44 -13.20 7.09
CA GLN A 96 11.90 -14.57 6.90
C GLN A 96 12.47 -14.77 5.48
N LYS A 97 11.83 -14.14 4.49
CA LYS A 97 12.31 -14.21 3.11
C LYS A 97 13.62 -13.47 2.92
N LEU A 98 13.76 -12.29 3.51
CA LEU A 98 15.01 -11.53 3.50
C LEU A 98 16.15 -12.31 4.17
N GLU A 99 15.90 -12.89 5.36
CA GLU A 99 16.90 -13.70 6.05
C GLU A 99 17.37 -14.90 5.20
N GLN A 100 16.45 -15.55 4.47
CA GLN A 100 16.79 -16.63 3.56
C GLN A 100 17.65 -16.14 2.40
N VAL A 101 17.26 -15.03 1.77
CA VAL A 101 17.94 -14.47 0.60
C VAL A 101 19.35 -14.00 0.97
N LEU A 102 19.52 -13.34 2.12
CA LEU A 102 20.83 -12.90 2.61
C LEU A 102 21.84 -14.05 2.76
N LYS A 103 21.36 -15.30 2.94
CA LYS A 103 22.22 -16.49 3.05
C LYS A 103 22.56 -17.14 1.70
N THR A 104 21.76 -16.88 0.66
CA THR A 104 21.83 -17.62 -0.60
C THR A 104 22.12 -16.76 -1.82
N GLU A 105 21.86 -15.45 -1.75
CA GLU A 105 22.05 -14.55 -2.89
C GLU A 105 23.45 -13.96 -2.91
N GLU A 106 24.14 -14.11 -4.04
CA GLU A 106 25.49 -13.58 -4.21
C GLU A 106 25.51 -12.09 -4.58
N ASN A 107 24.49 -11.62 -5.31
CA ASN A 107 24.38 -10.23 -5.74
C ASN A 107 23.15 -9.56 -5.11
N MET A 108 23.30 -9.15 -3.87
CA MET A 108 22.23 -8.47 -3.12
C MET A 108 21.81 -7.14 -3.73
N GLU A 109 22.71 -6.41 -4.40
CA GLU A 109 22.38 -5.14 -5.03
C GLU A 109 21.35 -5.32 -6.15
N ASP A 110 21.58 -6.26 -7.05
CA ASP A 110 20.67 -6.56 -8.14
C ASP A 110 19.37 -7.17 -7.62
N TRP A 111 19.45 -8.03 -6.61
CA TRP A 111 18.27 -8.59 -5.98
C TRP A 111 17.36 -7.49 -5.40
N TYR A 112 17.92 -6.48 -4.69
CA TYR A 112 17.15 -5.36 -4.17
C TYR A 112 16.52 -4.53 -5.30
N LYS A 113 17.26 -4.21 -6.35
CA LYS A 113 16.73 -3.47 -7.50
C LYS A 113 15.51 -4.17 -8.10
N VAL A 114 15.64 -5.45 -8.41
CA VAL A 114 14.57 -6.25 -9.01
C VAL A 114 13.38 -6.39 -8.06
N SER A 115 13.62 -6.68 -6.79
CA SER A 115 12.58 -6.86 -5.78
C SER A 115 11.81 -5.56 -5.53
N LEU A 116 12.49 -4.43 -5.34
CA LEU A 116 11.88 -3.12 -5.16
C LEU A 116 11.06 -2.71 -6.39
N TYR A 117 11.59 -2.90 -7.60
CA TYR A 117 10.84 -2.63 -8.82
C TYR A 117 9.51 -3.42 -8.87
N ARG A 118 9.55 -4.71 -8.53
CA ARG A 118 8.37 -5.58 -8.50
C ARG A 118 7.38 -5.17 -7.40
N LEU A 119 7.87 -4.87 -6.20
CA LEU A 119 7.04 -4.41 -5.08
C LEU A 119 6.35 -3.09 -5.39
N ILE A 120 7.07 -2.12 -5.98
CA ILE A 120 6.51 -0.83 -6.41
C ILE A 120 5.34 -1.05 -7.39
N ARG A 121 5.51 -1.90 -8.39
CA ARG A 121 4.45 -2.20 -9.38
C ARG A 121 3.22 -2.82 -8.71
N ILE A 122 3.41 -3.82 -7.85
CA ILE A 122 2.29 -4.46 -7.13
C ILE A 122 1.61 -3.45 -6.21
N CYS A 123 2.38 -2.64 -5.49
CA CYS A 123 1.84 -1.63 -4.58
C CYS A 123 1.06 -0.54 -5.34
N LYS A 124 1.54 -0.08 -6.51
CA LYS A 124 0.79 0.81 -7.41
C LYS A 124 -0.55 0.20 -7.80
N SER A 125 -0.55 -1.05 -8.27
CA SER A 125 -1.76 -1.76 -8.66
C SER A 125 -2.72 -1.96 -7.47
N ALA A 126 -2.21 -2.34 -6.31
CA ALA A 126 -3.02 -2.54 -5.11
C ALA A 126 -3.61 -1.23 -4.55
N SER A 127 -2.85 -0.14 -4.63
CA SER A 127 -3.25 1.17 -4.12
C SER A 127 -4.14 1.98 -5.07
N SER A 128 -4.22 1.59 -6.36
CA SER A 128 -4.95 2.34 -7.40
C SER A 128 -6.43 2.60 -7.09
N LYS A 129 -7.05 1.74 -6.29
CA LYS A 129 -8.44 1.86 -5.87
C LYS A 129 -8.67 2.80 -4.68
N TYR A 130 -7.62 3.34 -4.09
CA TYR A 130 -7.71 4.22 -2.93
C TYR A 130 -7.36 5.66 -3.29
N THR A 131 -7.85 6.61 -2.49
CA THR A 131 -7.44 8.00 -2.63
C THR A 131 -5.98 8.19 -2.21
N ARG A 132 -5.31 9.16 -2.83
CA ARG A 132 -3.94 9.53 -2.47
C ARG A 132 -3.77 9.81 -0.97
N SER A 133 -4.72 10.52 -0.37
CA SER A 133 -4.72 10.81 1.07
C SER A 133 -4.79 9.54 1.93
N LYS A 134 -5.59 8.56 1.52
CA LYS A 134 -5.69 7.27 2.23
C LYS A 134 -4.40 6.47 2.13
N VAL A 135 -3.81 6.41 0.94
CA VAL A 135 -2.51 5.75 0.73
C VAL A 135 -1.43 6.41 1.59
N ARG A 136 -1.29 7.75 1.52
CA ARG A 136 -0.30 8.50 2.30
C ARG A 136 -0.41 8.24 3.81
N LYS A 137 -1.62 8.16 4.35
CA LYS A 137 -1.84 7.87 5.79
C LYS A 137 -1.43 6.45 6.20
N ALA A 138 -1.41 5.52 5.26
CA ALA A 138 -1.03 4.12 5.50
C ALA A 138 0.50 3.90 5.38
N LEU A 139 1.24 4.84 4.79
CA LEU A 139 2.68 4.69 4.59
C LEU A 139 3.45 4.72 5.91
N PRO A 140 4.49 3.87 6.06
CA PRO A 140 5.41 3.91 7.20
C PRO A 140 6.10 5.28 7.28
N LYS A 141 6.13 5.90 8.47
CA LYS A 141 6.65 7.26 8.67
C LYS A 141 8.05 7.46 8.13
N ASP A 142 8.95 6.49 8.35
CA ASP A 142 10.36 6.59 7.99
C ASP A 142 10.62 6.55 6.49
N PHE A 143 9.69 5.97 5.73
CA PHE A 143 9.78 5.82 4.28
C PHE A 143 8.63 6.50 3.52
N ALA A 144 7.75 7.23 4.21
CA ALA A 144 6.54 7.79 3.60
C ALA A 144 6.85 8.61 2.34
N TYR A 145 7.85 9.50 2.41
CA TYR A 145 8.27 10.31 1.27
C TYR A 145 8.80 9.43 0.13
N VAL A 146 9.75 8.53 0.43
CA VAL A 146 10.38 7.66 -0.58
C VAL A 146 9.35 6.79 -1.29
N ILE A 147 8.46 6.16 -0.51
CA ILE A 147 7.41 5.28 -1.08
C ILE A 147 6.41 6.11 -1.88
N GLU A 148 6.00 7.28 -1.40
CA GLU A 148 5.07 8.15 -2.13
C GLU A 148 5.67 8.57 -3.49
N GLU A 149 6.93 8.98 -3.53
CA GLU A 149 7.63 9.31 -4.78
C GLU A 149 7.67 8.12 -5.73
N LEU A 150 8.08 6.94 -5.25
CA LEU A 150 8.16 5.72 -6.05
C LEU A 150 6.79 5.25 -6.56
N LEU A 151 5.71 5.46 -5.79
CA LEU A 151 4.35 5.10 -6.19
C LEU A 151 3.73 6.10 -7.16
N THR A 152 4.05 7.38 -7.07
CA THR A 152 3.48 8.42 -7.92
C THR A 152 4.29 8.67 -9.18
N GLY A 153 5.55 8.27 -9.18
CA GLY A 153 6.48 8.47 -10.27
C GLY A 153 6.05 7.82 -11.59
N ARG A 154 6.46 8.44 -12.67
CA ARG A 154 6.26 7.97 -14.04
C ARG A 154 7.63 7.66 -14.65
N PRO A 155 8.18 6.47 -14.42
CA PRO A 155 9.49 6.08 -14.95
C PRO A 155 9.51 5.97 -16.48
N ASP A 156 8.32 5.92 -17.11
CA ASP A 156 8.11 6.00 -18.56
C ASP A 156 8.39 7.40 -19.14
N VAL A 157 8.53 8.41 -18.29
CA VAL A 157 8.90 9.78 -18.70
C VAL A 157 10.41 9.94 -18.50
N SER A 158 11.15 10.08 -19.61
CA SER A 158 12.63 10.07 -19.66
C SER A 158 13.30 11.02 -18.66
N ASP A 159 12.69 12.18 -18.41
CA ASP A 159 13.24 13.21 -17.52
C ASP A 159 13.16 12.83 -16.02
N GLN A 160 12.35 11.85 -15.66
CA GLN A 160 12.17 11.40 -14.27
C GLN A 160 12.82 10.04 -13.99
N GLU A 161 13.17 9.27 -15.01
CA GLU A 161 13.75 7.93 -14.82
C GLU A 161 15.05 7.98 -13.99
N ALA A 162 15.93 8.92 -14.29
CA ALA A 162 17.19 9.10 -13.56
C ALA A 162 16.96 9.39 -12.06
N TYR A 163 15.95 10.20 -11.74
CA TYR A 163 15.59 10.53 -10.37
C TYR A 163 15.11 9.30 -9.59
N TYR A 164 14.20 8.50 -10.16
CA TYR A 164 13.71 7.30 -9.48
C TYR A 164 14.78 6.23 -9.31
N ASN A 165 15.61 6.05 -10.33
CA ASN A 165 16.74 5.14 -10.26
C ASN A 165 17.73 5.58 -9.17
N GLU A 166 17.96 6.89 -9.00
CA GLU A 166 18.85 7.40 -7.95
C GLU A 166 18.27 7.25 -6.55
N ILE A 167 16.95 7.36 -6.37
CA ILE A 167 16.30 7.03 -5.09
C ILE A 167 16.64 5.58 -4.70
N ILE A 168 16.40 4.62 -5.61
CA ILE A 168 16.66 3.19 -5.33
C ILE A 168 18.15 2.95 -5.06
N ARG A 169 19.05 3.53 -5.87
CA ARG A 169 20.50 3.42 -5.65
C ARG A 169 20.91 3.99 -4.30
N SER A 170 20.36 5.13 -3.92
CA SER A 170 20.69 5.77 -2.64
C SER A 170 20.20 4.94 -1.45
N VAL A 171 19.02 4.34 -1.53
CA VAL A 171 18.51 3.42 -0.50
C VAL A 171 19.42 2.19 -0.36
N ILE A 172 19.89 1.62 -1.47
CA ILE A 172 20.83 0.48 -1.45
C ILE A 172 22.17 0.91 -0.86
N ARG A 173 22.74 2.02 -1.35
CA ARG A 173 24.03 2.53 -0.90
C ARG A 173 24.06 2.89 0.58
N THR A 174 22.95 3.35 1.13
CA THR A 174 22.84 3.68 2.57
C THR A 174 22.54 2.45 3.45
N GLY A 175 22.42 1.26 2.86
CA GLY A 175 22.13 0.01 3.58
C GLY A 175 20.69 -0.11 4.07
N ARG A 176 19.78 0.77 3.61
CA ARG A 176 18.37 0.78 4.06
C ARG A 176 17.42 -0.01 3.15
N ALA A 177 17.96 -0.71 2.15
CA ALA A 177 17.14 -1.52 1.24
C ALA A 177 16.34 -2.64 1.94
N PRO A 178 16.88 -3.37 2.94
CA PRO A 178 16.09 -4.36 3.69
C PRO A 178 14.86 -3.75 4.35
N GLU A 179 15.04 -2.61 5.01
CA GLU A 179 13.95 -1.89 5.69
C GLU A 179 12.88 -1.40 4.69
N LEU A 180 13.30 -0.87 3.54
CA LEU A 180 12.36 -0.42 2.51
C LEU A 180 11.57 -1.58 1.90
N VAL A 181 12.20 -2.75 1.69
CA VAL A 181 11.50 -3.96 1.21
C VAL A 181 10.43 -4.42 2.20
N ILE A 182 10.70 -4.33 3.51
CA ILE A 182 9.70 -4.65 4.56
C ILE A 182 8.59 -3.59 4.61
N ALA A 183 8.94 -2.34 4.31
CA ALA A 183 8.00 -1.21 4.36
C ALA A 183 6.97 -1.24 3.22
N PHE A 184 7.29 -1.85 2.07
CA PHE A 184 6.38 -2.06 0.95
C PHE A 184 5.39 -3.19 1.21
#